data_6398ca41d5067d35cedd175d17419175
#
_entry.id   6398ca41d5067d35cedd175d17419175
#
_cell.length_a   1.000
_cell.length_b   1.000
_cell.length_c   1.000
_cell.angle_alpha   90.00
_cell.angle_beta   90.00
_cell.angle_gamma   90.00
#
_symmetry.space_group_name_H-M   'P 1'
#
loop_
_entity.id
_entity.type
_entity.pdbx_description
1 polymer ?
#
loop_
_entity_poly.entity_id
_entity_poly.type
_entity_poly.pdbx_seq_one_letter_code
_entity_poly.pdbx_strand_id
1 'polypeptide(L)'
;MNENSRKHLKKPEPAPKAPSRTARSRHDGAAAAPKKKAAAKPTETDAKAAKPPRPRKPKKSHKGLIITLVVVSVLLAAIAVGLILWANSVTASDTNLPGVYVGSTNVGGLTEKETLELLKGQQWDKSVSGTMTVQLPAGQSFRIDYIRSGAVLTAESAAAAAYRYGHGSNKFGNLRTYISSLMTPVDITEGDKSLNRDYIMTLVTRALERFDKHIGDGSYTVDEAASEMVYIKGAGQITLDAEAVYNKAVEGLKALESSVSYTLPAQDVKAPDFEALHTELMREPHDAYYDKETGEIVPDVKGFAFDVSEAEKLWNAAGLLEEVRIPVKIDMPEMTEEQLVASLFRDKLGSQTTLYTYSSDARINNIKLCAAKLNGLVLNPGEEFSFNGTVGQRTTEAGFKAAAAYTDGKVVQEVGGGICQVSSTVYCAAMLAQMTTVERTCHMFVVNYLPYGLDATVSWPGPDYKFRNDRDYPVKIVAYCNDSDNSITVEIWGTDVDGSYVELTS
;
A
#
# COMPACT_ATOMS: atom_id res chain seq x y z
N MET A 1 15.54 26.20 30.22
CA MET A 1 14.58 26.88 31.11
C MET A 1 13.49 27.46 30.21
N ASN A 2 12.45 26.78 30.05
CA ASN A 2 11.05 27.07 30.33
C ASN A 2 10.18 25.95 29.74
N GLU A 3 9.59 25.22 30.65
CA GLU A 3 8.50 24.30 30.48
C GLU A 3 7.20 25.06 30.19
N ASN A 4 6.25 24.28 29.70
CA ASN A 4 4.80 24.49 29.69
C ASN A 4 4.16 25.04 28.39
N SER A 5 3.61 24.11 27.64
CA SER A 5 2.18 24.15 27.27
C SER A 5 1.71 22.82 26.69
N ARG A 6 1.40 21.86 27.56
CA ARG A 6 0.54 20.73 27.22
C ARG A 6 -0.91 21.18 27.27
N LYS A 7 -1.55 21.34 26.11
CA LYS A 7 -3.02 21.44 26.03
C LYS A 7 -3.61 20.03 26.04
N HIS A 8 -4.36 19.72 27.10
CA HIS A 8 -5.25 18.58 27.23
C HIS A 8 -6.35 18.61 26.16
N LEU A 9 -6.38 17.61 25.29
CA LEU A 9 -7.56 17.27 24.50
C LEU A 9 -8.40 16.28 25.30
N LYS A 10 -9.59 16.72 25.71
CA LYS A 10 -10.64 15.91 26.34
C LYS A 10 -11.16 14.86 25.35
N LYS A 11 -11.25 13.60 25.80
CA LYS A 11 -12.03 12.54 25.17
C LYS A 11 -13.51 12.93 25.17
N PRO A 12 -14.29 12.65 24.14
CA PRO A 12 -15.73 12.71 24.20
C PRO A 12 -16.30 11.51 24.97
N GLU A 13 -17.24 11.80 25.86
CA GLU A 13 -18.07 10.83 26.59
C GLU A 13 -19.00 10.05 25.66
N PRO A 14 -19.36 8.81 26.03
CA PRO A 14 -20.31 8.01 25.23
C PRO A 14 -21.76 8.47 25.49
N ALA A 15 -22.52 8.57 24.39
CA ALA A 15 -23.94 8.88 24.37
C ALA A 15 -24.78 7.83 25.10
N PRO A 16 -25.94 8.24 25.71
CA PRO A 16 -26.72 7.39 26.59
C PRO A 16 -27.56 6.37 25.84
N LYS A 17 -27.68 5.18 26.45
CA LYS A 17 -28.55 4.06 26.05
C LYS A 17 -30.01 4.48 26.12
N ALA A 18 -30.75 4.28 25.03
CA ALA A 18 -32.21 4.35 25.01
C ALA A 18 -32.85 3.12 25.71
N PRO A 19 -33.97 3.28 26.39
CA PRO A 19 -34.56 2.24 27.24
C PRO A 19 -35.39 1.23 26.45
N SER A 20 -35.36 -0.01 26.96
CA SER A 20 -36.26 -1.10 26.60
C SER A 20 -37.70 -0.73 26.88
N ARG A 21 -38.60 -0.89 25.93
CA ARG A 21 -40.02 -0.90 26.12
C ARG A 21 -40.59 -2.28 25.84
N THR A 22 -40.83 -3.01 26.92
CA THR A 22 -41.90 -4.00 27.02
C THR A 22 -43.23 -3.28 26.92
N ALA A 23 -44.06 -3.64 25.99
CA ALA A 23 -45.50 -3.37 26.07
C ALA A 23 -46.29 -4.50 25.41
N ARG A 24 -46.97 -5.22 26.25
CA ARG A 24 -48.23 -5.93 26.00
C ARG A 24 -49.28 -5.00 25.40
N SER A 25 -50.05 -5.47 24.47
CA SER A 25 -51.54 -5.38 24.35
C SER A 25 -51.90 -6.21 23.12
N ARG A 26 -52.68 -7.27 23.19
CA ARG A 26 -54.13 -7.33 23.39
C ARG A 26 -54.89 -6.38 22.46
N HIS A 27 -55.58 -6.97 21.59
CA HIS A 27 -57.01 -6.92 21.24
C HIS A 27 -57.16 -7.35 19.81
N ASP A 28 -57.96 -8.26 19.52
CA ASP A 28 -59.42 -8.49 19.58
C ASP A 28 -59.97 -8.59 18.16
N GLY A 29 -60.92 -9.46 18.03
CA GLY A 29 -61.89 -9.49 16.98
C GLY A 29 -62.13 -10.91 16.46
N ALA A 30 -62.77 -11.72 17.11
CA ALA A 30 -64.23 -11.92 17.37
C ALA A 30 -64.97 -12.32 16.09
N ALA A 31 -65.48 -13.51 16.08
CA ALA A 31 -66.93 -13.70 15.83
C ALA A 31 -67.32 -15.12 16.20
N ALA A 32 -67.98 -15.22 17.33
CA ALA A 32 -68.74 -16.37 17.75
C ALA A 32 -70.18 -16.30 17.18
N ALA A 33 -70.69 -17.41 16.72
CA ALA A 33 -72.07 -17.56 16.45
C ALA A 33 -72.73 -18.41 17.55
N PRO A 34 -73.95 -18.15 17.88
CA PRO A 34 -74.47 -18.46 19.22
C PRO A 34 -75.14 -19.81 19.31
N LYS A 35 -75.06 -20.37 20.54
CA LYS A 35 -75.93 -21.44 21.08
C LYS A 35 -77.36 -20.92 21.29
N LYS A 36 -78.33 -21.67 20.81
CA LYS A 36 -79.72 -21.52 21.31
C LYS A 36 -80.09 -22.70 22.24
N LYS A 37 -80.42 -22.34 23.44
CA LYS A 37 -81.04 -23.19 24.49
C LYS A 37 -82.50 -23.38 24.22
N ALA A 38 -82.88 -24.60 24.48
CA ALA A 38 -84.11 -25.09 25.20
C ALA A 38 -85.37 -24.27 25.29
N ALA A 39 -86.44 -24.85 24.97
CA ALA A 39 -87.69 -24.69 25.68
C ALA A 39 -88.51 -25.98 25.67
N ALA A 40 -89.13 -26.18 26.75
CA ALA A 40 -89.85 -27.37 27.30
C ALA A 40 -91.19 -27.60 26.66
N LYS A 41 -91.56 -28.90 26.74
CA LYS A 41 -92.88 -29.53 26.93
C LYS A 41 -94.22 -28.72 26.71
N PRO A 42 -95.20 -29.34 26.20
CA PRO A 42 -96.00 -30.17 27.11
C PRO A 42 -96.52 -31.51 26.55
N THR A 43 -96.90 -32.33 27.51
CA THR A 43 -97.71 -33.50 27.52
C THR A 43 -98.99 -33.43 26.71
N GLU A 44 -99.35 -34.54 26.04
CA GLU A 44 -100.64 -35.11 26.14
C GLU A 44 -100.66 -36.55 25.66
N THR A 45 -101.34 -37.32 26.43
CA THR A 45 -101.81 -38.68 26.35
C THR A 45 -102.58 -39.00 25.05
N ASP A 46 -102.41 -40.17 24.47
CA ASP A 46 -103.44 -41.20 24.45
C ASP A 46 -103.06 -42.45 23.64
N ALA A 47 -103.31 -43.53 24.28
CA ALA A 47 -103.91 -44.80 23.95
C ALA A 47 -103.63 -45.56 22.62
N LYS A 48 -103.16 -46.77 22.86
CA LYS A 48 -103.53 -48.03 22.21
C LYS A 48 -103.21 -48.26 20.76
N ALA A 49 -102.26 -49.21 20.58
CA ALA A 49 -102.61 -50.50 19.94
C ALA A 49 -101.41 -51.45 19.99
N ALA A 50 -101.58 -52.60 20.54
CA ALA A 50 -100.64 -53.69 20.58
C ALA A 50 -100.38 -54.30 19.20
N LYS A 51 -99.15 -54.44 18.79
CA LYS A 51 -98.74 -55.30 17.63
C LYS A 51 -97.94 -56.51 18.14
N PRO A 52 -98.05 -57.60 17.48
CA PRO A 52 -97.54 -58.92 17.91
C PRO A 52 -96.02 -59.01 17.97
N PRO A 53 -95.47 -59.95 18.73
CA PRO A 53 -94.01 -60.08 18.93
C PRO A 53 -93.30 -60.56 17.62
N ARG A 54 -92.30 -59.75 17.20
CA ARG A 54 -91.35 -60.23 16.11
C ARG A 54 -90.45 -61.33 16.62
N PRO A 55 -90.15 -62.32 15.77
CA PRO A 55 -89.26 -63.42 16.17
C PRO A 55 -87.83 -62.92 16.46
N ARG A 56 -87.26 -63.47 17.52
CA ARG A 56 -85.84 -63.22 17.92
C ARG A 56 -84.96 -63.82 16.88
N LYS A 57 -84.14 -62.95 16.19
CA LYS A 57 -83.00 -63.37 15.35
C LYS A 57 -82.01 -64.20 16.17
N PRO A 58 -81.41 -65.26 15.62
CA PRO A 58 -80.46 -66.04 16.37
C PRO A 58 -79.22 -65.22 16.69
N LYS A 59 -78.64 -65.26 17.89
CA LYS A 59 -77.37 -64.69 18.30
C LYS A 59 -76.31 -65.35 17.39
N LYS A 60 -75.69 -64.54 16.44
CA LYS A 60 -74.49 -64.97 15.69
C LYS A 60 -73.39 -65.24 16.68
N SER A 61 -72.92 -66.45 16.72
CA SER A 61 -71.82 -66.91 17.53
C SER A 61 -70.53 -66.13 17.08
N HIS A 62 -70.00 -65.24 17.91
CA HIS A 62 -68.75 -64.51 17.66
C HIS A 62 -67.52 -65.39 17.74
N LYS A 63 -67.61 -66.70 17.94
CA LYS A 63 -66.47 -67.63 18.06
C LYS A 63 -65.59 -67.68 16.83
N GLY A 64 -66.16 -67.57 15.62
CA GLY A 64 -65.36 -67.48 14.38
C GLY A 64 -64.56 -66.21 14.25
N LEU A 65 -65.21 -65.04 14.62
CA LEU A 65 -64.53 -63.75 14.59
C LEU A 65 -63.34 -63.66 15.55
N ILE A 66 -63.54 -64.28 16.79
CA ILE A 66 -62.44 -64.30 17.79
C ILE A 66 -61.31 -65.20 17.34
N ILE A 67 -61.55 -66.34 16.71
CA ILE A 67 -60.52 -67.24 16.17
C ILE A 67 -59.76 -66.51 15.05
N THR A 68 -60.46 -65.83 14.12
CA THR A 68 -59.81 -65.09 13.07
C THR A 68 -58.94 -63.93 13.58
N LEU A 69 -59.41 -63.23 14.61
CA LEU A 69 -58.63 -62.18 15.28
C LEU A 69 -57.37 -62.72 15.98
N VAL A 70 -57.51 -63.88 16.67
CA VAL A 70 -56.36 -64.54 17.31
C VAL A 70 -55.34 -65.02 16.27
N VAL A 71 -55.77 -65.61 15.17
CA VAL A 71 -54.89 -66.08 14.11
C VAL A 71 -54.20 -64.89 13.43
N VAL A 72 -54.93 -63.80 13.15
CA VAL A 72 -54.34 -62.60 12.60
C VAL A 72 -53.33 -61.92 13.57
N SER A 73 -53.65 -61.92 14.86
CA SER A 73 -52.72 -61.36 15.86
C SER A 73 -51.45 -62.25 16.00
N VAL A 74 -51.56 -63.56 15.94
CA VAL A 74 -50.37 -64.43 15.96
C VAL A 74 -49.55 -64.28 14.70
N LEU A 75 -50.16 -64.11 13.52
CA LEU A 75 -49.46 -63.89 12.28
C LEU A 75 -48.77 -62.50 12.32
N LEU A 76 -49.42 -61.50 12.80
CA LEU A 76 -48.79 -60.14 12.95
C LEU A 76 -47.62 -60.16 13.96
N ALA A 77 -47.79 -60.86 15.08
CA ALA A 77 -46.71 -61.07 16.04
C ALA A 77 -45.51 -61.85 15.43
N ALA A 78 -45.77 -62.88 14.64
CA ALA A 78 -44.72 -63.66 13.93
C ALA A 78 -44.00 -62.80 12.90
N ILE A 79 -44.75 -61.97 12.15
CA ILE A 79 -44.19 -60.98 11.21
C ILE A 79 -43.35 -59.93 11.97
N ALA A 80 -43.84 -59.41 13.09
CA ALA A 80 -43.11 -58.42 13.91
C ALA A 80 -41.79 -59.03 14.46
N VAL A 81 -41.83 -60.27 14.97
CA VAL A 81 -40.62 -60.94 15.42
C VAL A 81 -39.64 -61.17 14.24
N GLY A 82 -40.14 -61.63 13.08
CA GLY A 82 -39.35 -61.79 11.87
C GLY A 82 -38.65 -60.47 11.43
N LEU A 83 -39.40 -59.37 11.45
CA LEU A 83 -38.83 -58.03 11.12
C LEU A 83 -37.79 -57.57 12.15
N ILE A 84 -37.99 -57.85 13.45
CA ILE A 84 -37.00 -57.51 14.49
C ILE A 84 -35.72 -58.35 14.31
N LEU A 85 -35.85 -59.64 14.04
CA LEU A 85 -34.72 -60.53 13.82
C LEU A 85 -33.95 -60.13 12.55
N TRP A 86 -34.67 -59.75 11.48
CA TRP A 86 -34.05 -59.25 10.24
C TRP A 86 -33.37 -57.90 10.45
N ALA A 87 -34.01 -56.96 11.14
CA ALA A 87 -33.38 -55.69 11.47
C ALA A 87 -32.11 -55.85 12.33
N ASN A 88 -32.14 -56.81 13.28
CA ASN A 88 -30.94 -57.12 14.07
C ASN A 88 -29.83 -57.76 13.20
N SER A 89 -30.15 -58.63 12.26
CA SER A 89 -29.19 -59.26 11.35
C SER A 89 -28.54 -58.21 10.44
N VAL A 90 -29.31 -57.31 9.86
CA VAL A 90 -28.79 -56.18 9.04
C VAL A 90 -27.87 -55.29 9.85
N THR A 91 -28.28 -54.93 11.08
CA THR A 91 -27.47 -54.03 11.94
C THR A 91 -26.20 -54.70 12.46
N ALA A 92 -26.19 -56.05 12.60
CA ALA A 92 -25.05 -56.85 13.07
C ALA A 92 -24.10 -57.26 11.95
N SER A 93 -24.42 -56.93 10.68
CA SER A 93 -23.54 -57.21 9.56
C SER A 93 -22.30 -56.30 9.64
N ASP A 94 -21.13 -56.85 9.32
CA ASP A 94 -19.84 -56.12 9.20
C ASP A 94 -19.52 -55.76 7.75
N THR A 95 -20.48 -55.93 6.81
CA THR A 95 -20.32 -55.66 5.40
C THR A 95 -21.21 -54.53 4.94
N ASN A 96 -20.78 -53.82 3.90
CA ASN A 96 -21.59 -52.80 3.23
C ASN A 96 -22.91 -53.38 2.74
N LEU A 97 -23.96 -52.53 2.74
CA LEU A 97 -25.27 -52.98 2.21
C LEU A 97 -25.18 -53.31 0.72
N PRO A 98 -25.98 -54.28 0.23
CA PRO A 98 -26.09 -54.55 -1.20
C PRO A 98 -26.50 -53.31 -1.99
N GLY A 99 -25.97 -53.17 -3.21
CA GLY A 99 -26.28 -52.04 -4.07
C GLY A 99 -25.62 -50.70 -3.67
N VAL A 100 -24.62 -50.72 -2.78
CA VAL A 100 -23.79 -49.57 -2.44
C VAL A 100 -22.60 -49.49 -3.38
N TYR A 101 -22.35 -48.30 -3.90
CA TYR A 101 -21.27 -47.96 -4.82
C TYR A 101 -20.42 -46.83 -4.29
N VAL A 102 -19.15 -46.79 -4.69
CA VAL A 102 -18.23 -45.65 -4.58
C VAL A 102 -17.86 -45.27 -6.00
N GLY A 103 -18.46 -44.19 -6.52
CA GLY A 103 -18.41 -43.88 -7.93
C GLY A 103 -18.95 -45.05 -8.79
N SER A 104 -18.15 -45.56 -9.71
CA SER A 104 -18.54 -46.71 -10.51
C SER A 104 -18.24 -48.07 -9.88
N THR A 105 -17.58 -48.13 -8.71
CA THR A 105 -17.12 -49.34 -8.05
C THR A 105 -18.20 -49.90 -7.13
N ASN A 106 -18.70 -51.11 -7.39
CA ASN A 106 -19.62 -51.83 -6.48
C ASN A 106 -18.85 -52.32 -5.27
N VAL A 107 -19.26 -51.87 -4.08
CA VAL A 107 -18.65 -52.25 -2.79
C VAL A 107 -19.64 -53.01 -1.89
N GLY A 108 -20.85 -53.30 -2.38
CA GLY A 108 -21.86 -54.06 -1.64
C GLY A 108 -21.40 -55.45 -1.26
N GLY A 109 -21.59 -55.86 -0.01
CA GLY A 109 -21.17 -57.14 0.54
C GLY A 109 -19.70 -57.20 0.97
N LEU A 110 -18.89 -56.20 0.74
CA LEU A 110 -17.52 -56.09 1.23
C LEU A 110 -17.49 -55.47 2.63
N THR A 111 -16.54 -55.86 3.45
CA THR A 111 -16.22 -55.17 4.71
C THR A 111 -15.58 -53.81 4.43
N GLU A 112 -15.53 -52.93 5.42
CA GLU A 112 -14.86 -51.62 5.32
C GLU A 112 -13.38 -51.79 4.88
N LYS A 113 -12.69 -52.81 5.45
CA LYS A 113 -11.29 -53.08 5.12
C LYS A 113 -11.11 -53.56 3.68
N GLU A 114 -11.93 -54.51 3.20
CA GLU A 114 -11.89 -54.97 1.81
C GLU A 114 -12.23 -53.87 0.83
N THR A 115 -13.19 -53.02 1.17
CA THR A 115 -13.52 -51.81 0.38
C THR A 115 -12.32 -50.89 0.26
N LEU A 116 -11.62 -50.63 1.36
CA LEU A 116 -10.43 -49.78 1.36
C LEU A 116 -9.29 -50.38 0.50
N GLU A 117 -9.04 -51.68 0.63
CA GLU A 117 -8.02 -52.37 -0.17
C GLU A 117 -8.37 -52.36 -1.68
N LEU A 118 -9.65 -52.54 -2.02
CA LEU A 118 -10.13 -52.42 -3.40
C LEU A 118 -9.93 -51.01 -3.98
N LEU A 119 -10.34 -49.96 -3.25
CA LEU A 119 -10.21 -48.61 -3.69
C LEU A 119 -8.72 -48.16 -3.82
N LYS A 120 -7.86 -48.58 -2.89
CA LYS A 120 -6.42 -48.35 -3.00
C LYS A 120 -5.80 -49.06 -4.20
N GLY A 121 -6.21 -50.30 -4.45
CA GLY A 121 -5.79 -51.07 -5.63
C GLY A 121 -6.17 -50.38 -6.95
N GLN A 122 -7.28 -49.70 -6.98
CA GLN A 122 -7.75 -48.90 -8.13
C GLN A 122 -7.14 -47.47 -8.18
N GLN A 123 -6.25 -47.10 -7.26
CA GLN A 123 -5.68 -45.76 -7.15
C GLN A 123 -6.76 -44.66 -7.03
N TRP A 124 -7.81 -44.94 -6.26
CA TRP A 124 -8.96 -44.05 -6.09
C TRP A 124 -8.56 -42.59 -5.79
N ASP A 125 -7.70 -42.37 -4.80
CA ASP A 125 -7.28 -41.04 -4.39
C ASP A 125 -6.65 -40.24 -5.55
N LYS A 126 -5.92 -40.91 -6.43
CA LYS A 126 -5.35 -40.31 -7.62
C LYS A 126 -6.40 -39.95 -8.65
N SER A 127 -7.43 -40.78 -8.81
CA SER A 127 -8.50 -40.57 -9.79
C SER A 127 -9.41 -39.38 -9.42
N VAL A 128 -9.59 -39.12 -8.12
CA VAL A 128 -10.41 -38.02 -7.61
C VAL A 128 -9.58 -36.80 -7.19
N SER A 129 -8.24 -36.88 -7.33
CA SER A 129 -7.37 -35.72 -7.03
C SER A 129 -7.55 -34.59 -8.05
N GLY A 130 -7.40 -33.40 -7.58
CA GLY A 130 -7.48 -32.21 -8.43
C GLY A 130 -7.64 -30.94 -7.59
N THR A 131 -7.67 -29.80 -8.29
CA THR A 131 -7.85 -28.51 -7.65
C THR A 131 -8.87 -27.70 -8.44
N MET A 132 -9.71 -26.96 -7.72
CA MET A 132 -10.54 -25.90 -8.26
C MET A 132 -9.81 -24.58 -8.17
N THR A 133 -9.86 -23.75 -9.21
CA THR A 133 -9.36 -22.39 -9.20
C THR A 133 -10.50 -21.42 -8.90
N VAL A 134 -10.31 -20.57 -7.89
CA VAL A 134 -11.21 -19.44 -7.63
C VAL A 134 -10.57 -18.19 -8.20
N GLN A 135 -11.22 -17.60 -9.21
CA GLN A 135 -10.81 -16.33 -9.81
C GLN A 135 -11.38 -15.19 -8.98
N LEU A 136 -10.54 -14.23 -8.63
CA LEU A 136 -10.88 -12.99 -7.96
C LEU A 136 -10.73 -11.81 -8.94
N PRO A 137 -11.29 -10.64 -8.63
CA PRO A 137 -11.04 -9.42 -9.40
C PRO A 137 -9.55 -9.07 -9.49
N ALA A 138 -9.20 -8.12 -10.35
CA ALA A 138 -7.81 -7.69 -10.61
C ALA A 138 -6.85 -8.84 -10.97
N GLY A 139 -7.35 -9.88 -11.67
CA GLY A 139 -6.54 -11.02 -12.14
C GLY A 139 -6.00 -11.93 -11.05
N GLN A 140 -6.41 -11.74 -9.80
CA GLN A 140 -5.97 -12.58 -8.69
C GLN A 140 -6.70 -13.92 -8.68
N SER A 141 -6.08 -14.96 -8.14
CA SER A 141 -6.70 -16.28 -8.00
C SER A 141 -6.06 -17.12 -6.89
N PHE A 142 -6.77 -18.16 -6.46
CA PHE A 142 -6.23 -19.18 -5.57
C PHE A 142 -6.82 -20.55 -5.92
N ARG A 143 -6.18 -21.62 -5.43
CA ARG A 143 -6.58 -22.99 -5.71
C ARG A 143 -7.01 -23.69 -4.44
N ILE A 144 -8.06 -24.52 -4.57
CA ILE A 144 -8.59 -25.35 -3.50
C ILE A 144 -8.46 -26.81 -3.94
N ASP A 145 -7.78 -27.62 -3.13
CA ASP A 145 -7.65 -29.06 -3.36
C ASP A 145 -8.96 -29.75 -3.03
N TYR A 146 -9.45 -30.65 -3.92
CA TYR A 146 -10.73 -31.32 -3.75
C TYR A 146 -10.73 -32.27 -2.55
N ILE A 147 -9.64 -33.00 -2.32
CA ILE A 147 -9.54 -33.96 -1.21
C ILE A 147 -9.50 -33.20 0.12
N ARG A 148 -8.60 -32.21 0.24
CA ARG A 148 -8.44 -31.40 1.48
C ARG A 148 -9.65 -30.61 1.83
N SER A 149 -10.41 -30.17 0.82
CA SER A 149 -11.66 -29.43 1.02
C SER A 149 -12.83 -30.31 1.43
N GLY A 150 -12.70 -31.64 1.30
CA GLY A 150 -13.81 -32.57 1.51
C GLY A 150 -14.81 -32.64 0.34
N ALA A 151 -14.48 -32.01 -0.81
CA ALA A 151 -15.34 -32.08 -2.00
C ALA A 151 -15.41 -33.45 -2.62
N VAL A 152 -14.37 -34.24 -2.42
CA VAL A 152 -14.31 -35.68 -2.79
C VAL A 152 -13.84 -36.50 -1.60
N LEU A 153 -14.27 -37.76 -1.54
CA LEU A 153 -13.88 -38.67 -0.48
C LEU A 153 -12.56 -39.39 -0.84
N THR A 154 -11.63 -39.49 0.11
CA THR A 154 -10.48 -40.37 -0.01
C THR A 154 -10.92 -41.82 0.05
N ALA A 155 -10.05 -42.77 -0.33
CA ALA A 155 -10.32 -44.22 -0.23
C ALA A 155 -10.74 -44.61 1.20
N GLU A 156 -10.06 -44.07 2.24
CA GLU A 156 -10.41 -44.30 3.64
C GLU A 156 -11.81 -43.74 3.99
N SER A 157 -12.06 -42.48 3.64
CA SER A 157 -13.35 -41.83 3.96
C SER A 157 -14.51 -42.43 3.15
N ALA A 158 -14.27 -42.87 1.93
CA ALA A 158 -15.26 -43.54 1.09
C ALA A 158 -15.62 -44.94 1.63
N ALA A 159 -14.61 -45.73 2.03
CA ALA A 159 -14.83 -47.03 2.66
C ALA A 159 -15.63 -46.90 3.97
N ALA A 160 -15.24 -45.95 4.82
CA ALA A 160 -15.97 -45.67 6.08
C ALA A 160 -17.38 -45.12 5.84
N ALA A 161 -17.59 -44.31 4.80
CA ALA A 161 -18.93 -43.81 4.44
C ALA A 161 -19.82 -44.91 3.89
N ALA A 162 -19.27 -45.83 3.05
CA ALA A 162 -19.97 -46.97 2.53
C ALA A 162 -20.46 -47.89 3.66
N TYR A 163 -19.58 -48.15 4.63
CA TYR A 163 -19.93 -48.96 5.80
C TYR A 163 -20.99 -48.27 6.68
N ARG A 164 -20.83 -46.97 6.98
CA ARG A 164 -21.80 -46.20 7.79
C ARG A 164 -23.18 -46.12 7.15
N TYR A 165 -23.28 -46.23 5.83
CA TYR A 165 -24.55 -46.22 5.11
C TYR A 165 -25.38 -47.44 5.49
N GLY A 166 -26.46 -47.26 6.25
CA GLY A 166 -27.34 -48.28 6.76
C GLY A 166 -26.88 -49.00 8.04
N HIS A 167 -25.78 -48.57 8.67
CA HIS A 167 -25.30 -49.01 9.98
C HIS A 167 -25.48 -47.95 11.08
N GLY A 168 -26.57 -47.20 11.05
CA GLY A 168 -26.94 -46.23 12.07
C GLY A 168 -27.44 -46.90 13.37
N SER A 169 -27.75 -46.08 14.38
CA SER A 169 -28.27 -46.53 15.68
C SER A 169 -29.72 -47.04 15.63
N ASN A 170 -30.48 -46.73 14.58
CA ASN A 170 -31.88 -47.13 14.42
C ASN A 170 -32.00 -48.38 13.57
N LYS A 171 -32.26 -49.52 14.22
CA LYS A 171 -32.34 -50.87 13.58
C LYS A 171 -33.41 -50.95 12.48
N PHE A 172 -34.56 -50.34 12.67
CA PHE A 172 -35.62 -50.33 11.65
C PHE A 172 -35.29 -49.33 10.51
N GLY A 173 -34.58 -48.23 10.82
CA GLY A 173 -33.99 -47.33 9.83
C GLY A 173 -32.98 -48.09 8.96
N ASN A 174 -32.08 -48.86 9.56
CA ASN A 174 -31.09 -49.70 8.85
C ASN A 174 -31.76 -50.71 7.93
N LEU A 175 -32.82 -51.41 8.43
CA LEU A 175 -33.59 -52.37 7.61
C LEU A 175 -34.29 -51.69 6.43
N ARG A 176 -34.87 -50.50 6.63
CA ARG A 176 -35.44 -49.72 5.54
C ARG A 176 -34.42 -49.32 4.48
N THR A 177 -33.23 -48.84 4.94
CA THR A 177 -32.11 -48.50 4.06
C THR A 177 -31.63 -49.72 3.28
N TYR A 178 -31.52 -50.89 3.94
CA TYR A 178 -31.18 -52.19 3.29
C TYR A 178 -32.17 -52.53 2.17
N ILE A 179 -33.48 -52.47 2.44
CA ILE A 179 -34.51 -52.78 1.44
C ILE A 179 -34.43 -51.76 0.28
N SER A 180 -34.19 -50.48 0.58
CA SER A 180 -34.07 -49.43 -0.43
C SER A 180 -32.84 -49.66 -1.31
N SER A 181 -31.69 -50.05 -0.75
CA SER A 181 -30.44 -50.28 -1.52
C SER A 181 -30.50 -51.51 -2.42
N LEU A 182 -31.38 -52.48 -2.10
CA LEU A 182 -31.66 -53.60 -3.00
C LEU A 182 -32.44 -53.20 -4.25
N MET A 183 -33.27 -52.18 -4.12
CA MET A 183 -34.16 -51.70 -5.21
C MET A 183 -33.52 -50.58 -6.03
N THR A 184 -32.73 -49.73 -5.40
CA THR A 184 -32.12 -48.56 -6.01
C THR A 184 -30.65 -48.50 -5.58
N PRO A 185 -29.71 -48.69 -6.49
CA PRO A 185 -28.28 -48.54 -6.19
C PRO A 185 -27.98 -47.12 -5.69
N VAL A 186 -27.06 -47.01 -4.75
CA VAL A 186 -26.67 -45.75 -4.12
C VAL A 186 -25.18 -45.53 -4.27
N ASP A 187 -24.79 -44.45 -4.91
CA ASP A 187 -23.40 -43.97 -4.91
C ASP A 187 -23.22 -43.01 -3.75
N ILE A 188 -22.37 -43.40 -2.78
CA ILE A 188 -22.09 -42.58 -1.62
C ILE A 188 -21.24 -41.35 -1.90
N THR A 189 -20.65 -41.23 -3.07
CA THR A 189 -19.93 -40.03 -3.49
C THR A 189 -20.87 -38.89 -3.92
N GLU A 190 -22.15 -39.21 -4.21
CA GLU A 190 -23.19 -38.23 -4.59
C GLU A 190 -23.92 -37.64 -3.39
N GLY A 191 -23.62 -38.07 -2.16
CA GLY A 191 -24.25 -37.57 -0.94
C GLY A 191 -23.86 -36.13 -0.58
N ASP A 192 -24.47 -35.62 0.49
CA ASP A 192 -24.15 -34.30 1.01
C ASP A 192 -22.67 -34.24 1.45
N LYS A 193 -21.89 -33.37 0.79
CA LYS A 193 -20.45 -33.25 0.99
C LYS A 193 -20.18 -32.47 2.26
N SER A 194 -19.50 -33.09 3.21
CA SER A 194 -19.02 -32.40 4.43
C SER A 194 -17.74 -31.61 4.12
N LEU A 195 -17.90 -30.40 3.63
CA LEU A 195 -16.77 -29.54 3.28
C LEU A 195 -16.03 -29.06 4.52
N ASN A 196 -14.69 -29.05 4.43
CA ASN A 196 -13.81 -28.53 5.48
C ASN A 196 -13.77 -27.00 5.42
N ARG A 197 -14.68 -26.37 6.20
CA ARG A 197 -14.80 -24.92 6.26
C ARG A 197 -13.49 -24.23 6.65
N ASP A 198 -12.80 -24.75 7.67
CA ASP A 198 -11.59 -24.11 8.21
C ASP A 198 -10.45 -24.09 7.16
N TYR A 199 -10.29 -25.20 6.43
CA TYR A 199 -9.33 -25.27 5.33
C TYR A 199 -9.66 -24.27 4.22
N ILE A 200 -10.91 -24.23 3.77
CA ILE A 200 -11.35 -23.33 2.69
C ILE A 200 -11.22 -21.87 3.13
N MET A 201 -11.71 -21.53 4.34
CA MET A 201 -11.61 -20.16 4.88
C MET A 201 -10.17 -19.70 5.05
N THR A 202 -9.26 -20.59 5.48
CA THR A 202 -7.83 -20.25 5.56
C THR A 202 -7.28 -19.84 4.19
N LEU A 203 -7.66 -20.54 3.12
CA LEU A 203 -7.24 -20.19 1.75
C LEU A 203 -7.87 -18.88 1.27
N VAL A 204 -9.16 -18.69 1.56
CA VAL A 204 -9.87 -17.45 1.25
C VAL A 204 -9.20 -16.26 1.93
N THR A 205 -9.01 -16.31 3.26
CA THR A 205 -8.37 -15.22 4.02
C THR A 205 -7.01 -14.85 3.44
N ARG A 206 -6.14 -15.83 3.20
CA ARG A 206 -4.83 -15.59 2.58
C ARG A 206 -4.92 -15.01 1.16
N ALA A 207 -5.96 -15.37 0.41
CA ALA A 207 -6.15 -14.83 -0.92
C ALA A 207 -6.62 -13.38 -0.87
N LEU A 208 -7.48 -13.02 0.09
CA LEU A 208 -7.92 -11.65 0.31
C LEU A 208 -6.78 -10.75 0.81
N GLU A 209 -5.96 -11.22 1.75
CA GLU A 209 -4.75 -10.49 2.17
C GLU A 209 -3.80 -10.17 1.00
N ARG A 210 -3.64 -11.12 0.06
CA ARG A 210 -2.84 -10.89 -1.15
C ARG A 210 -3.53 -9.94 -2.12
N PHE A 211 -4.85 -10.03 -2.24
CA PHE A 211 -5.64 -9.13 -3.05
C PHE A 211 -5.50 -7.68 -2.56
N ASP A 212 -5.72 -7.44 -1.24
CA ASP A 212 -5.60 -6.13 -0.63
C ASP A 212 -4.19 -5.55 -0.82
N LYS A 213 -3.16 -6.39 -0.63
CA LYS A 213 -1.78 -5.98 -0.89
C LYS A 213 -1.51 -5.66 -2.36
N HIS A 214 -2.15 -6.37 -3.29
CA HIS A 214 -1.98 -6.18 -4.73
C HIS A 214 -2.60 -4.88 -5.22
N ILE A 215 -3.82 -4.58 -4.76
CA ILE A 215 -4.50 -3.34 -5.17
C ILE A 215 -3.97 -2.10 -4.44
N GLY A 216 -3.30 -2.26 -3.28
CA GLY A 216 -2.75 -1.18 -2.48
C GLY A 216 -3.78 -0.44 -1.63
N ASP A 217 -3.32 0.63 -1.01
CA ASP A 217 -4.08 1.44 -0.05
C ASP A 217 -4.83 2.64 -0.65
N GLY A 218 -4.76 2.79 -1.97
CA GLY A 218 -5.38 3.91 -2.68
C GLY A 218 -4.43 5.09 -2.91
N SER A 219 -3.15 4.97 -2.52
CA SER A 219 -2.11 5.92 -2.88
C SER A 219 -1.77 5.80 -4.38
N TYR A 220 -1.19 6.87 -4.92
CA TYR A 220 -0.67 6.87 -6.28
C TYR A 220 0.81 6.47 -6.31
N THR A 221 1.27 6.08 -7.48
CA THR A 221 2.69 5.96 -7.82
C THR A 221 3.00 6.84 -9.02
N VAL A 222 4.22 7.39 -9.07
CA VAL A 222 4.68 8.16 -10.23
C VAL A 222 5.63 7.29 -11.05
N ASP A 223 5.26 7.04 -12.30
CA ASP A 223 6.13 6.44 -13.31
C ASP A 223 6.83 7.58 -14.04
N GLU A 224 8.04 7.94 -13.58
CA GLU A 224 8.82 9.03 -14.17
C GLU A 224 9.18 8.74 -15.64
N ALA A 225 9.41 7.47 -16.01
CA ALA A 225 9.79 7.11 -17.37
C ALA A 225 8.64 7.29 -18.36
N ALA A 226 7.42 6.99 -17.91
CA ALA A 226 6.21 7.21 -18.71
C ALA A 226 5.65 8.62 -18.55
N SER A 227 6.11 9.39 -17.56
CA SER A 227 5.52 10.67 -17.16
C SER A 227 4.04 10.52 -16.81
N GLU A 228 3.73 9.55 -15.95
CA GLU A 228 2.37 9.24 -15.53
C GLU A 228 2.27 9.10 -14.01
N MET A 229 1.18 9.57 -13.45
CA MET A 229 0.73 9.27 -12.10
C MET A 229 -0.30 8.16 -12.19
N VAL A 230 -0.07 7.04 -11.50
CA VAL A 230 -0.86 5.82 -11.65
C VAL A 230 -1.62 5.51 -10.36
N TYR A 231 -2.94 5.36 -10.49
CA TYR A 231 -3.84 4.89 -9.44
C TYR A 231 -4.45 3.54 -9.83
N ILE A 232 -4.88 2.77 -8.85
CA ILE A 232 -5.84 1.68 -9.05
C ILE A 232 -7.20 2.16 -8.53
N LYS A 233 -8.20 2.29 -9.42
CA LYS A 233 -9.51 2.83 -9.05
C LYS A 233 -10.21 1.96 -8.01
N GLY A 234 -10.46 2.52 -6.84
CA GLY A 234 -11.09 1.84 -5.71
C GLY A 234 -10.13 1.14 -4.75
N ALA A 235 -8.81 1.17 -4.99
CA ALA A 235 -7.83 0.73 -4.02
C ALA A 235 -8.03 1.47 -2.69
N GLY A 236 -7.85 0.76 -1.56
CA GLY A 236 -8.10 1.30 -0.22
C GLY A 236 -9.57 1.51 0.14
N GLN A 237 -10.51 1.40 -0.82
CA GLN A 237 -11.95 1.54 -0.59
C GLN A 237 -12.70 0.23 -0.83
N ILE A 238 -12.20 -0.63 -1.73
CA ILE A 238 -12.81 -1.92 -2.08
C ILE A 238 -12.24 -3.00 -1.17
N THR A 239 -13.14 -3.74 -0.52
CA THR A 239 -12.82 -4.96 0.21
C THR A 239 -13.68 -6.10 -0.29
N LEU A 240 -13.11 -7.31 -0.40
CA LEU A 240 -13.86 -8.50 -0.79
C LEU A 240 -14.46 -9.15 0.47
N ASP A 241 -15.74 -9.51 0.40
CA ASP A 241 -16.41 -10.25 1.48
C ASP A 241 -15.93 -11.71 1.50
N ALA A 242 -15.25 -12.08 2.57
CA ALA A 242 -14.71 -13.42 2.78
C ALA A 242 -15.80 -14.52 2.75
N GLU A 243 -16.98 -14.24 3.32
CA GLU A 243 -18.09 -15.20 3.30
C GLU A 243 -18.68 -15.35 1.91
N ALA A 244 -18.80 -14.26 1.15
CA ALA A 244 -19.28 -14.32 -0.23
C ALA A 244 -18.32 -15.11 -1.14
N VAL A 245 -17.01 -14.88 -1.01
CA VAL A 245 -15.98 -15.65 -1.72
C VAL A 245 -16.00 -17.13 -1.30
N TYR A 246 -16.11 -17.40 0.00
CA TYR A 246 -16.26 -18.74 0.53
C TYR A 246 -17.49 -19.45 -0.06
N ASN A 247 -18.65 -18.79 -0.04
CA ASN A 247 -19.89 -19.36 -0.55
C ASN A 247 -19.79 -19.68 -2.04
N LYS A 248 -19.13 -18.80 -2.81
CA LYS A 248 -18.87 -19.07 -4.24
C LYS A 248 -17.95 -20.25 -4.46
N ALA A 249 -16.92 -20.39 -3.62
CA ALA A 249 -16.03 -21.53 -3.66
C ALA A 249 -16.76 -22.84 -3.29
N VAL A 250 -17.63 -22.81 -2.27
CA VAL A 250 -18.46 -23.96 -1.85
C VAL A 250 -19.39 -24.42 -2.96
N GLU A 251 -20.03 -23.47 -3.69
CA GLU A 251 -20.87 -23.77 -4.84
C GLU A 251 -20.11 -24.57 -5.89
N GLY A 252 -18.94 -24.09 -6.33
CA GLY A 252 -18.12 -24.79 -7.32
C GLY A 252 -17.56 -26.13 -6.82
N LEU A 253 -17.16 -26.22 -5.54
CA LEU A 253 -16.68 -27.48 -4.95
C LEU A 253 -17.78 -28.54 -4.90
N LYS A 254 -19.03 -28.16 -4.60
CA LYS A 254 -20.17 -29.10 -4.63
C LYS A 254 -20.45 -29.62 -6.04
N ALA A 255 -20.30 -28.74 -7.04
CA ALA A 255 -20.47 -29.09 -8.46
C ALA A 255 -19.21 -29.72 -9.09
N LEU A 256 -18.09 -29.82 -8.36
CA LEU A 256 -16.78 -30.29 -8.85
C LEU A 256 -16.31 -29.49 -10.08
N GLU A 257 -16.59 -28.20 -10.13
CA GLU A 257 -16.13 -27.31 -11.19
C GLU A 257 -14.62 -27.11 -11.13
N SER A 258 -13.96 -27.03 -12.28
CA SER A 258 -12.52 -26.80 -12.34
C SER A 258 -12.15 -25.33 -12.03
N SER A 259 -13.10 -24.42 -12.19
CA SER A 259 -12.93 -22.98 -11.93
C SER A 259 -14.25 -22.30 -11.64
N VAL A 260 -14.21 -21.35 -10.69
CA VAL A 260 -15.31 -20.41 -10.41
C VAL A 260 -14.78 -19.00 -10.38
N SER A 261 -15.61 -18.01 -10.73
CA SER A 261 -15.24 -16.59 -10.69
C SER A 261 -16.11 -15.85 -9.67
N TYR A 262 -15.45 -15.13 -8.78
CA TYR A 262 -16.09 -14.16 -7.90
C TYR A 262 -16.11 -12.81 -8.59
N THR A 263 -17.29 -12.27 -8.83
CA THR A 263 -17.48 -10.93 -9.42
C THR A 263 -17.74 -9.93 -8.33
N LEU A 264 -17.05 -8.79 -8.40
CA LEU A 264 -17.26 -7.67 -7.48
C LEU A 264 -18.65 -7.07 -7.74
N PRO A 265 -19.50 -6.92 -6.70
CA PRO A 265 -20.74 -6.15 -6.85
C PRO A 265 -20.43 -4.70 -7.22
N ALA A 266 -21.33 -4.04 -7.95
CA ALA A 266 -21.18 -2.62 -8.26
C ALA A 266 -21.08 -1.82 -6.96
N GLN A 267 -20.04 -0.98 -6.87
CA GLN A 267 -19.74 -0.13 -5.71
C GLN A 267 -19.41 1.27 -6.22
N ASP A 268 -19.85 2.28 -5.49
CA ASP A 268 -19.40 3.64 -5.71
C ASP A 268 -18.09 3.86 -4.95
N VAL A 269 -17.05 4.25 -5.66
CA VAL A 269 -15.76 4.62 -5.10
C VAL A 269 -15.56 6.12 -5.24
N LYS A 270 -15.08 6.75 -4.15
CA LYS A 270 -14.81 8.17 -4.14
C LYS A 270 -13.53 8.46 -4.90
N ALA A 271 -13.57 9.45 -5.81
CA ALA A 271 -12.38 9.96 -6.46
C ALA A 271 -11.42 10.61 -5.44
N PRO A 272 -10.11 10.58 -5.69
CA PRO A 272 -9.17 11.45 -4.99
C PRO A 272 -9.59 12.92 -5.15
N ASP A 273 -9.23 13.74 -4.18
CA ASP A 273 -9.38 15.19 -4.32
C ASP A 273 -8.23 15.72 -5.20
N PHE A 274 -8.45 15.70 -6.52
CA PHE A 274 -7.42 16.09 -7.49
C PHE A 274 -7.04 17.58 -7.40
N GLU A 275 -7.93 18.45 -6.95
CA GLU A 275 -7.62 19.87 -6.71
C GLU A 275 -6.66 20.04 -5.51
N ALA A 276 -6.96 19.35 -4.40
CA ALA A 276 -6.08 19.35 -3.25
C ALA A 276 -4.71 18.74 -3.59
N LEU A 277 -4.72 17.62 -4.32
CA LEU A 277 -3.51 16.92 -4.75
C LEU A 277 -2.67 17.77 -5.72
N HIS A 278 -3.31 18.47 -6.66
CA HIS A 278 -2.64 19.41 -7.56
C HIS A 278 -1.94 20.52 -6.76
N THR A 279 -2.65 21.09 -5.77
CA THR A 279 -2.07 22.14 -4.91
C THR A 279 -0.88 21.63 -4.09
N GLU A 280 -0.91 20.39 -3.64
CA GLU A 280 0.16 19.76 -2.85
C GLU A 280 1.39 19.43 -3.71
N LEU A 281 1.16 18.89 -4.90
CA LEU A 281 2.22 18.32 -5.75
C LEU A 281 2.80 19.31 -6.75
N MET A 282 2.02 20.29 -7.17
CA MET A 282 2.49 21.30 -8.14
C MET A 282 3.71 22.02 -7.60
N ARG A 283 4.78 22.01 -8.38
CA ARG A 283 6.02 22.72 -8.06
C ARG A 283 6.78 23.06 -9.34
N GLU A 284 7.37 24.25 -9.35
CA GLU A 284 8.30 24.65 -10.41
C GLU A 284 9.66 23.95 -10.22
N PRO A 285 10.39 23.69 -11.30
CA PRO A 285 11.75 23.19 -11.21
C PRO A 285 12.67 24.23 -10.56
N HIS A 286 13.62 23.73 -9.79
CA HIS A 286 14.61 24.57 -9.13
C HIS A 286 15.98 23.90 -9.22
N ASP A 287 16.99 24.64 -9.67
CA ASP A 287 18.35 24.17 -9.79
C ASP A 287 19.01 23.97 -8.43
N ALA A 288 19.90 23.00 -8.35
CA ALA A 288 20.79 22.89 -7.20
C ALA A 288 21.70 24.12 -7.13
N TYR A 289 21.93 24.64 -5.93
CA TYR A 289 22.80 25.77 -5.72
C TYR A 289 23.64 25.63 -4.44
N TYR A 290 24.77 26.35 -4.39
CA TYR A 290 25.59 26.44 -3.19
C TYR A 290 25.06 27.56 -2.28
N ASP A 291 24.62 27.22 -1.08
CA ASP A 291 24.26 28.19 -0.05
C ASP A 291 25.53 28.67 0.66
N LYS A 292 25.90 29.92 0.41
CA LYS A 292 27.10 30.52 0.98
C LYS A 292 26.97 30.89 2.46
N GLU A 293 25.76 30.96 3.01
CA GLU A 293 25.52 31.23 4.43
C GLU A 293 25.76 29.99 5.28
N THR A 294 25.26 28.84 4.83
CA THR A 294 25.44 27.55 5.49
C THR A 294 26.71 26.82 5.04
N GLY A 295 27.19 27.08 3.82
CA GLY A 295 28.30 26.37 3.21
C GLY A 295 27.89 25.00 2.64
N GLU A 296 26.59 24.76 2.47
CA GLU A 296 26.02 23.49 2.00
C GLU A 296 25.43 23.64 0.58
N ILE A 297 25.23 22.51 -0.08
CA ILE A 297 24.53 22.45 -1.35
C ILE A 297 23.04 22.27 -1.04
N VAL A 298 22.20 23.11 -1.58
CA VAL A 298 20.75 22.95 -1.61
C VAL A 298 20.42 22.09 -2.83
N PRO A 299 19.76 20.92 -2.64
CA PRO A 299 19.42 20.02 -3.73
C PRO A 299 18.51 20.65 -4.78
N ASP A 300 18.55 20.12 -5.98
CA ASP A 300 17.60 20.45 -7.03
C ASP A 300 16.19 19.93 -6.72
N VAL A 301 15.22 20.52 -7.37
CA VAL A 301 13.82 20.12 -7.30
C VAL A 301 13.29 19.96 -8.72
N LYS A 302 12.80 18.75 -9.05
CA LYS A 302 12.08 18.52 -10.31
C LYS A 302 10.72 19.21 -10.26
N GLY A 303 10.36 19.93 -11.31
CA GLY A 303 9.02 20.46 -11.49
C GLY A 303 8.00 19.35 -11.64
N PHE A 304 6.79 19.55 -11.17
CA PHE A 304 5.70 18.58 -11.28
C PHE A 304 4.37 19.31 -11.49
N ALA A 305 3.60 18.90 -12.49
CA ALA A 305 2.26 19.43 -12.74
C ALA A 305 1.40 18.37 -13.46
N PHE A 306 0.08 18.42 -13.29
CA PHE A 306 -0.89 17.66 -14.05
C PHE A 306 -2.19 18.47 -14.26
N ASP A 307 -3.01 18.06 -15.22
CA ASP A 307 -4.32 18.68 -15.48
C ASP A 307 -5.40 17.97 -14.65
N VAL A 308 -6.05 18.72 -13.74
CA VAL A 308 -7.10 18.23 -12.85
C VAL A 308 -8.31 17.73 -13.64
N SER A 309 -8.74 18.46 -14.68
CA SER A 309 -9.91 18.08 -15.47
C SER A 309 -9.67 16.79 -16.26
N GLU A 310 -8.46 16.59 -16.77
CA GLU A 310 -8.08 15.34 -17.45
C GLU A 310 -7.97 14.18 -16.47
N ALA A 311 -7.43 14.41 -15.25
CA ALA A 311 -7.37 13.42 -14.18
C ALA A 311 -8.78 12.94 -13.78
N GLU A 312 -9.72 13.85 -13.56
CA GLU A 312 -11.11 13.53 -13.27
C GLU A 312 -11.78 12.75 -14.40
N LYS A 313 -11.55 13.15 -15.64
CA LYS A 313 -12.09 12.47 -16.82
C LYS A 313 -11.57 11.05 -16.93
N LEU A 314 -10.26 10.84 -16.77
CA LEU A 314 -9.64 9.51 -16.80
C LEU A 314 -10.13 8.63 -15.64
N TRP A 315 -10.24 9.19 -14.43
CA TRP A 315 -10.82 8.49 -13.29
C TRP A 315 -12.26 8.03 -13.56
N ASN A 316 -13.10 8.93 -14.11
CA ASN A 316 -14.50 8.62 -14.38
C ASN A 316 -14.67 7.56 -15.49
N ALA A 317 -13.77 7.54 -16.47
CA ALA A 317 -13.80 6.58 -17.58
C ALA A 317 -13.34 5.17 -17.19
N ALA A 318 -12.45 5.04 -16.21
CA ALA A 318 -11.90 3.75 -15.80
C ALA A 318 -12.92 2.89 -15.05
N GLY A 319 -12.83 1.58 -15.21
CA GLY A 319 -13.57 0.58 -14.43
C GLY A 319 -12.98 0.39 -13.01
N LEU A 320 -13.74 -0.29 -12.14
CA LEU A 320 -13.26 -0.65 -10.81
C LEU A 320 -12.05 -1.59 -10.91
N LEU A 321 -11.02 -1.32 -10.11
CA LEU A 321 -9.75 -2.05 -10.04
C LEU A 321 -8.90 -1.97 -11.32
N GLU A 322 -9.22 -1.06 -12.23
CA GLU A 322 -8.37 -0.72 -13.36
C GLU A 322 -7.37 0.37 -12.98
N GLU A 323 -6.21 0.35 -13.64
CA GLU A 323 -5.22 1.41 -13.52
C GLU A 323 -5.74 2.68 -14.18
N VAL A 324 -5.65 3.79 -13.45
CA VAL A 324 -5.90 5.14 -13.96
C VAL A 324 -4.55 5.82 -14.13
N ARG A 325 -4.14 6.04 -15.38
CA ARG A 325 -2.87 6.64 -15.76
C ARG A 325 -3.11 8.10 -16.13
N ILE A 326 -2.68 9.00 -15.26
CA ILE A 326 -2.85 10.44 -15.39
C ILE A 326 -1.53 11.02 -15.92
N PRO A 327 -1.51 11.63 -17.11
CA PRO A 327 -0.32 12.27 -17.64
C PRO A 327 0.16 13.38 -16.70
N VAL A 328 1.46 13.40 -16.42
CA VAL A 328 2.10 14.44 -15.62
C VAL A 328 3.21 15.10 -16.42
N LYS A 329 3.42 16.39 -16.17
CA LYS A 329 4.56 17.12 -16.70
C LYS A 329 5.65 17.12 -15.63
N ILE A 330 6.82 16.56 -15.97
CA ILE A 330 8.00 16.55 -15.11
C ILE A 330 9.04 17.45 -15.80
N ASP A 331 9.28 18.62 -15.23
CA ASP A 331 10.31 19.52 -15.72
C ASP A 331 11.60 19.29 -14.93
N MET A 332 12.66 18.97 -15.67
CA MET A 332 13.97 18.72 -15.06
C MET A 332 14.69 20.04 -14.77
N PRO A 333 15.42 20.15 -13.66
CA PRO A 333 16.29 21.26 -13.40
C PRO A 333 17.42 21.31 -14.42
N GLU A 334 17.98 22.47 -14.69
CA GLU A 334 19.16 22.62 -15.55
C GLU A 334 20.43 22.13 -14.85
N MET A 335 20.52 22.34 -13.52
CA MET A 335 21.61 21.91 -12.65
C MET A 335 21.12 20.96 -11.57
N THR A 336 21.53 19.68 -11.62
CA THR A 336 21.25 18.73 -10.56
C THR A 336 22.27 18.81 -9.42
N GLU A 337 21.90 18.33 -8.23
CA GLU A 337 22.83 18.24 -7.10
C GLU A 337 24.08 17.42 -7.46
N GLU A 338 23.92 16.30 -8.16
CA GLU A 338 25.03 15.44 -8.59
C GLU A 338 26.00 16.19 -9.53
N GLN A 339 25.47 16.96 -10.49
CA GLN A 339 26.27 17.77 -11.41
C GLN A 339 27.01 18.87 -10.65
N LEU A 340 26.33 19.56 -9.73
CA LEU A 340 26.95 20.62 -8.95
C LEU A 340 28.06 20.07 -8.04
N VAL A 341 27.83 18.97 -7.33
CA VAL A 341 28.85 18.30 -6.48
C VAL A 341 30.06 17.88 -7.28
N ALA A 342 29.85 17.28 -8.47
CA ALA A 342 30.92 16.81 -9.33
C ALA A 342 31.79 17.94 -9.93
N SER A 343 31.21 19.14 -10.01
CA SER A 343 31.87 20.32 -10.65
C SER A 343 32.33 21.38 -9.64
N LEU A 344 31.88 21.32 -8.40
CA LEU A 344 32.11 22.38 -7.42
C LEU A 344 33.60 22.58 -7.11
N PHE A 345 34.15 23.76 -7.46
CA PHE A 345 35.55 24.16 -7.22
C PHE A 345 36.60 23.15 -7.68
N ARG A 346 36.35 22.41 -8.77
CA ARG A 346 37.18 21.34 -9.26
C ARG A 346 38.51 21.85 -9.85
N ASP A 347 38.44 22.99 -10.54
CA ASP A 347 39.55 23.50 -11.36
C ASP A 347 40.05 24.86 -10.86
N LYS A 348 41.36 25.07 -10.97
CA LYS A 348 41.93 26.38 -10.71
C LYS A 348 41.87 27.22 -12.00
N LEU A 349 40.90 28.14 -12.05
CA LEU A 349 40.61 28.95 -13.23
C LEU A 349 41.59 30.11 -13.42
N GLY A 350 42.12 30.65 -12.34
CA GLY A 350 43.10 31.75 -12.41
C GLY A 350 43.90 31.85 -11.12
N SER A 351 45.14 32.28 -11.23
CA SER A 351 46.01 32.43 -10.07
C SER A 351 46.99 33.55 -10.31
N GLN A 352 47.17 34.44 -9.33
CA GLN A 352 48.19 35.47 -9.34
C GLN A 352 48.90 35.52 -8.00
N THR A 353 50.24 35.66 -8.10
CA THR A 353 51.09 35.88 -6.92
C THR A 353 51.80 37.21 -7.06
N THR A 354 51.88 37.98 -5.99
CA THR A 354 52.68 39.22 -5.90
C THR A 354 53.57 39.19 -4.65
N LEU A 355 54.77 39.78 -4.78
CA LEU A 355 55.75 39.80 -3.70
C LEU A 355 55.63 41.10 -2.88
N TYR A 356 55.70 40.99 -1.55
CA TYR A 356 55.76 42.13 -0.64
C TYR A 356 57.09 42.21 0.08
N THR A 357 58.18 41.83 -0.60
CA THR A 357 59.56 41.97 -0.14
C THR A 357 59.89 43.38 0.31
N TYR A 358 60.65 43.50 1.38
CA TYR A 358 61.00 44.79 2.01
C TYR A 358 59.83 45.58 2.60
N SER A 359 58.72 44.93 2.91
CA SER A 359 57.57 45.53 3.57
C SER A 359 57.77 45.61 5.09
N SER A 360 57.24 46.64 5.71
CA SER A 360 57.20 46.71 7.19
C SER A 360 56.22 45.70 7.78
N ASP A 361 56.42 45.30 9.04
CA ASP A 361 55.50 44.38 9.76
C ASP A 361 54.05 44.86 9.73
N ALA A 362 53.83 46.20 9.82
CA ALA A 362 52.49 46.77 9.71
C ALA A 362 51.84 46.56 8.38
N ARG A 363 52.61 46.69 7.26
CA ARG A 363 52.13 46.41 5.90
C ARG A 363 51.85 44.94 5.69
N ILE A 364 52.74 44.04 6.16
CA ILE A 364 52.54 42.60 6.12
C ILE A 364 51.28 42.18 6.89
N ASN A 365 51.09 42.74 8.08
CA ASN A 365 49.84 42.52 8.84
C ASN A 365 48.59 42.88 8.06
N ASN A 366 48.58 44.04 7.37
CA ASN A 366 47.42 44.51 6.58
C ASN A 366 47.14 43.56 5.40
N ILE A 367 48.19 43.13 4.70
CA ILE A 367 48.07 42.19 3.58
C ILE A 367 47.48 40.86 4.06
N LYS A 368 48.04 40.28 5.16
CA LYS A 368 47.59 39.01 5.74
C LYS A 368 46.15 39.11 6.21
N LEU A 369 45.79 40.19 6.91
CA LEU A 369 44.42 40.42 7.37
C LEU A 369 43.43 40.52 6.22
N CYS A 370 43.83 41.23 5.15
CA CYS A 370 43.02 41.35 3.96
C CYS A 370 42.83 40.02 3.24
N ALA A 371 43.93 39.26 3.04
CA ALA A 371 43.87 37.92 2.47
C ALA A 371 42.95 36.98 3.23
N ALA A 372 43.02 37.00 4.59
CA ALA A 372 42.16 36.17 5.43
C ALA A 372 40.67 36.50 5.29
N LYS A 373 40.30 37.77 5.03
CA LYS A 373 38.92 38.17 4.79
C LYS A 373 38.37 37.74 3.43
N LEU A 374 39.25 37.55 2.45
CA LEU A 374 38.91 37.11 1.09
C LEU A 374 38.86 35.58 0.97
N ASN A 375 39.67 34.90 1.79
CA ASN A 375 39.82 33.45 1.68
C ASN A 375 38.55 32.69 2.00
N GLY A 376 38.12 31.82 1.10
CA GLY A 376 36.94 30.99 1.24
C GLY A 376 35.64 31.66 0.74
N LEU A 377 35.69 32.90 0.27
CA LEU A 377 34.50 33.57 -0.29
C LEU A 377 34.05 32.85 -1.55
N VAL A 378 32.76 32.54 -1.61
CA VAL A 378 32.10 31.91 -2.77
C VAL A 378 31.18 32.90 -3.43
N LEU A 379 31.14 32.88 -4.76
CA LEU A 379 30.23 33.61 -5.62
C LEU A 379 29.46 32.65 -6.49
N ASN A 380 28.14 32.60 -6.34
CA ASN A 380 27.26 31.87 -7.24
C ASN A 380 27.23 32.49 -8.65
N PRO A 381 26.72 31.80 -9.68
CA PRO A 381 26.50 32.37 -10.99
C PRO A 381 25.75 33.73 -10.94
N GLY A 382 26.25 34.74 -11.66
CA GLY A 382 25.70 36.08 -11.71
C GLY A 382 26.01 36.99 -10.52
N GLU A 383 26.63 36.47 -9.44
CA GLU A 383 26.94 37.28 -8.26
C GLU A 383 28.17 38.18 -8.47
N GLU A 384 28.14 39.34 -7.85
CA GLU A 384 29.22 40.34 -7.88
C GLU A 384 30.07 40.29 -6.62
N PHE A 385 31.36 40.26 -6.80
CA PHE A 385 32.35 40.50 -5.77
C PHE A 385 32.56 42.00 -5.62
N SER A 386 32.62 42.49 -4.38
CA SER A 386 33.10 43.83 -4.01
C SER A 386 34.25 43.71 -3.04
N PHE A 387 35.39 44.22 -3.40
CA PHE A 387 36.57 44.20 -2.50
C PHE A 387 36.30 45.02 -1.23
N ASN A 388 35.76 46.24 -1.37
CA ASN A 388 35.39 47.06 -0.23
C ASN A 388 34.27 46.44 0.60
N GLY A 389 33.26 45.80 -0.04
CA GLY A 389 32.19 45.11 0.65
C GLY A 389 32.67 43.93 1.49
N THR A 390 33.64 43.17 0.97
CA THR A 390 34.21 42.00 1.65
C THR A 390 35.20 42.41 2.75
N VAL A 391 36.14 43.27 2.46
CA VAL A 391 37.21 43.63 3.41
C VAL A 391 36.70 44.61 4.48
N GLY A 392 35.76 45.47 4.13
CA GLY A 392 35.20 46.51 4.98
C GLY A 392 36.12 47.75 5.14
N GLN A 393 35.73 48.68 6.00
CA GLN A 393 36.52 49.85 6.33
C GLN A 393 37.82 49.43 7.06
N ARG A 394 38.95 50.03 6.67
CA ARG A 394 40.27 49.76 7.24
C ARG A 394 40.49 50.62 8.43
N THR A 395 40.19 50.09 9.62
CA THR A 395 40.36 50.80 10.90
C THR A 395 41.32 50.06 11.82
N THR A 396 41.82 50.74 12.80
CA THR A 396 42.67 50.10 13.84
C THR A 396 41.88 49.09 14.66
N GLU A 397 40.62 49.32 14.90
CA GLU A 397 39.69 48.43 15.59
C GLU A 397 39.48 47.13 14.81
N ALA A 398 39.50 47.20 13.48
CA ALA A 398 39.45 46.03 12.58
C ALA A 398 40.79 45.33 12.45
N GLY A 399 41.82 45.77 13.16
CA GLY A 399 43.16 45.17 13.23
C GLY A 399 44.15 45.69 12.19
N PHE A 400 43.76 46.68 11.35
CA PHE A 400 44.65 47.27 10.38
C PHE A 400 45.61 48.25 11.06
N LYS A 401 46.86 48.35 10.54
CA LYS A 401 47.92 49.19 11.07
C LYS A 401 48.28 50.28 10.07
N ALA A 402 48.82 51.40 10.60
CA ALA A 402 49.36 52.44 9.76
C ALA A 402 50.65 51.95 9.05
N ALA A 403 50.67 51.98 7.72
CA ALA A 403 51.78 51.60 6.90
C ALA A 403 51.89 52.55 5.68
N ALA A 404 53.00 52.52 4.98
CA ALA A 404 53.27 53.33 3.81
C ALA A 404 52.17 53.12 2.72
N ALA A 405 51.50 54.18 2.32
CA ALA A 405 50.58 54.28 1.21
C ALA A 405 50.90 55.51 0.33
N TYR A 406 50.44 55.48 -0.92
CA TYR A 406 50.57 56.59 -1.81
C TYR A 406 49.26 57.38 -1.84
N THR A 407 49.31 58.65 -1.41
CA THR A 407 48.17 59.57 -1.43
C THR A 407 48.63 60.89 -1.96
N ASP A 408 47.91 61.46 -2.95
CA ASP A 408 48.21 62.73 -3.59
C ASP A 408 49.70 62.91 -4.03
N GLY A 409 50.31 61.82 -4.56
CA GLY A 409 51.66 61.87 -5.05
C GLY A 409 52.75 61.79 -3.98
N LYS A 410 52.39 61.50 -2.74
CA LYS A 410 53.30 61.39 -1.60
C LYS A 410 53.18 60.06 -0.88
N VAL A 411 54.28 59.58 -0.32
CA VAL A 411 54.22 58.46 0.58
C VAL A 411 53.81 58.95 1.97
N VAL A 412 52.69 58.45 2.45
CA VAL A 412 52.10 58.79 3.77
C VAL A 412 51.93 57.51 4.61
N GLN A 413 51.83 57.67 5.92
CA GLN A 413 51.44 56.57 6.79
C GLN A 413 49.93 56.54 6.94
N GLU A 414 49.25 55.55 6.38
CA GLU A 414 47.81 55.41 6.37
C GLU A 414 47.39 54.02 6.90
N VAL A 415 46.29 53.99 7.67
CA VAL A 415 45.75 52.72 8.20
C VAL A 415 45.24 51.89 7.02
N GLY A 416 45.75 50.66 6.87
CA GLY A 416 45.48 49.81 5.72
C GLY A 416 46.47 49.93 4.58
N GLY A 417 47.60 50.68 4.74
CA GLY A 417 48.66 50.74 3.72
C GLY A 417 49.08 49.31 3.30
N GLY A 418 49.09 49.04 1.98
CA GLY A 418 49.42 47.77 1.36
C GLY A 418 48.24 46.97 0.76
N ILE A 419 46.99 47.33 1.08
CA ILE A 419 45.82 46.56 0.60
C ILE A 419 45.58 46.64 -0.90
N CYS A 420 46.01 47.74 -1.57
CA CYS A 420 45.92 47.85 -3.02
C CYS A 420 46.77 46.79 -3.75
N GLN A 421 47.81 46.26 -3.12
CA GLN A 421 48.50 45.10 -3.62
C GLN A 421 47.63 43.86 -3.65
N VAL A 422 46.83 43.67 -2.61
CA VAL A 422 45.87 42.55 -2.50
C VAL A 422 44.79 42.68 -3.56
N SER A 423 44.14 43.88 -3.69
CA SER A 423 43.10 44.11 -4.71
C SER A 423 43.63 43.95 -6.13
N SER A 424 44.86 44.37 -6.40
CA SER A 424 45.52 44.16 -7.72
C SER A 424 45.81 42.65 -7.98
N THR A 425 46.20 41.93 -6.95
CA THR A 425 46.41 40.46 -7.06
C THR A 425 45.08 39.75 -7.35
N VAL A 426 43.99 40.15 -6.67
CA VAL A 426 42.61 39.65 -6.95
C VAL A 426 42.20 39.99 -8.39
N TYR A 427 42.44 41.24 -8.84
CA TYR A 427 42.14 41.70 -10.21
C TYR A 427 42.79 40.80 -11.27
N CYS A 428 44.08 40.55 -11.18
CA CYS A 428 44.77 39.69 -12.09
C CYS A 428 44.26 38.25 -12.04
N ALA A 429 44.04 37.68 -10.84
CA ALA A 429 43.48 36.34 -10.69
C ALA A 429 42.09 36.20 -11.31
N ALA A 430 41.25 37.23 -11.13
CA ALA A 430 39.88 37.29 -11.69
C ALA A 430 39.92 37.44 -13.23
N MET A 431 40.82 38.23 -13.80
CA MET A 431 41.00 38.32 -15.26
C MET A 431 41.48 36.98 -15.86
N LEU A 432 42.45 36.30 -15.21
CA LEU A 432 42.92 34.97 -15.63
C LEU A 432 41.82 33.93 -15.56
N ALA A 433 40.91 34.09 -14.60
CA ALA A 433 39.70 33.26 -14.45
C ALA A 433 38.55 33.69 -15.37
N GLN A 434 38.75 34.68 -16.23
CA GLN A 434 37.75 35.22 -17.17
C GLN A 434 36.51 35.82 -16.50
N MET A 435 36.63 36.34 -15.28
CA MET A 435 35.56 37.05 -14.61
C MET A 435 35.38 38.42 -15.23
N THR A 436 34.13 38.85 -15.39
CA THR A 436 33.83 40.20 -15.91
C THR A 436 34.11 41.26 -14.87
N THR A 437 35.09 42.17 -15.16
CA THR A 437 35.38 43.31 -14.33
C THR A 437 34.21 44.32 -14.41
N VAL A 438 33.59 44.65 -13.26
CA VAL A 438 32.47 45.59 -13.15
C VAL A 438 32.97 46.99 -12.78
N GLU A 439 33.91 47.07 -11.82
CA GLU A 439 34.50 48.35 -11.38
C GLU A 439 36.01 48.17 -11.15
N ARG A 440 36.81 49.01 -11.77
CA ARG A 440 38.25 49.03 -11.55
C ARG A 440 38.82 50.40 -11.79
N THR A 441 39.67 50.86 -10.91
CA THR A 441 40.43 52.10 -11.03
C THR A 441 41.93 51.80 -10.96
N CYS A 442 42.71 52.27 -11.90
CA CYS A 442 44.18 52.16 -11.86
C CYS A 442 44.82 53.14 -10.89
N HIS A 443 46.03 52.84 -10.42
CA HIS A 443 46.81 53.83 -9.66
C HIS A 443 47.25 54.99 -10.57
N MET A 444 47.39 56.13 -9.99
CA MET A 444 47.98 57.29 -10.66
C MET A 444 49.50 57.17 -10.79
N PHE A 445 50.11 56.26 -10.07
CA PHE A 445 51.54 55.96 -10.08
C PHE A 445 51.81 54.49 -10.35
N VAL A 446 52.98 54.24 -10.93
CA VAL A 446 53.43 52.89 -11.22
C VAL A 446 53.63 52.12 -9.92
N VAL A 447 52.97 50.97 -9.83
CA VAL A 447 53.18 50.03 -8.74
C VAL A 447 54.39 49.14 -9.10
N ASN A 448 55.11 48.64 -8.12
CA ASN A 448 56.30 47.81 -8.31
C ASN A 448 56.08 46.30 -8.17
N TYR A 449 54.87 45.88 -7.86
CA TYR A 449 54.50 44.46 -7.60
C TYR A 449 53.76 43.83 -8.79
N LEU A 450 53.39 44.59 -9.81
CA LEU A 450 52.75 44.13 -11.05
C LEU A 450 53.19 45.00 -12.25
N PRO A 451 53.10 44.45 -13.46
CA PRO A 451 53.26 45.23 -14.71
C PRO A 451 52.22 46.31 -14.89
N TYR A 452 52.46 47.26 -15.77
CA TYR A 452 51.55 48.33 -16.08
C TYR A 452 50.16 47.86 -16.48
N GLY A 453 49.14 48.50 -15.99
CA GLY A 453 47.74 48.26 -16.33
C GLY A 453 47.13 47.04 -15.64
N LEU A 454 47.93 46.28 -14.89
CA LEU A 454 47.46 45.08 -14.16
C LEU A 454 47.18 45.35 -12.67
N ASP A 455 46.97 46.60 -12.32
CA ASP A 455 46.70 47.05 -10.94
C ASP A 455 45.25 47.48 -10.74
N ALA A 456 44.77 47.38 -9.54
CA ALA A 456 43.46 47.87 -9.10
C ALA A 456 43.61 48.61 -7.77
N THR A 457 43.35 49.94 -7.76
CA THR A 457 43.38 50.71 -6.54
C THR A 457 42.04 50.67 -5.82
N VAL A 458 42.08 50.60 -4.49
CA VAL A 458 40.90 50.61 -3.64
C VAL A 458 41.09 51.55 -2.46
N SER A 459 40.05 52.26 -2.11
CA SER A 459 39.97 53.12 -0.94
C SER A 459 38.59 53.04 -0.31
N TRP A 460 38.44 53.51 0.93
CA TRP A 460 37.13 53.55 1.55
C TRP A 460 36.58 54.96 1.62
N PRO A 461 35.32 55.20 1.19
CA PRO A 461 34.32 54.24 0.66
C PRO A 461 34.49 53.88 -0.85
N GLY A 462 35.42 54.49 -1.54
CA GLY A 462 35.76 54.25 -2.94
C GLY A 462 37.03 54.97 -3.35
N PRO A 463 37.67 54.55 -4.47
CA PRO A 463 37.26 53.55 -5.46
C PRO A 463 37.26 52.13 -4.93
N ASP A 464 36.49 51.24 -5.63
CA ASP A 464 36.38 49.82 -5.35
C ASP A 464 36.91 48.99 -6.52
N TYR A 465 37.16 47.70 -6.26
CA TYR A 465 37.35 46.73 -7.29
C TYR A 465 36.20 45.71 -7.21
N LYS A 466 35.48 45.57 -8.33
CA LYS A 466 34.34 44.63 -8.44
C LYS A 466 34.47 43.78 -9.70
N PHE A 467 34.09 42.53 -9.57
CA PHE A 467 33.92 41.64 -10.71
C PHE A 467 32.69 40.78 -10.50
N ARG A 468 32.16 40.20 -11.58
CA ARG A 468 30.98 39.30 -11.55
C ARG A 468 31.42 37.90 -11.98
N ASN A 469 30.85 36.90 -11.34
CA ASN A 469 30.94 35.50 -11.80
C ASN A 469 29.92 35.29 -12.94
N ASP A 470 30.37 35.33 -14.18
CA ASP A 470 29.55 35.07 -15.37
C ASP A 470 29.58 33.61 -15.83
N ARG A 471 30.13 32.71 -15.03
CA ARG A 471 30.14 31.27 -15.30
C ARG A 471 28.89 30.62 -14.78
N ASP A 472 28.55 29.44 -15.31
CA ASP A 472 27.38 28.64 -14.92
C ASP A 472 27.55 27.94 -13.55
N TYR A 473 28.75 27.97 -12.98
CA TYR A 473 29.11 27.32 -11.73
C TYR A 473 29.64 28.30 -10.69
N PRO A 474 29.47 28.01 -9.39
CA PRO A 474 30.06 28.80 -8.32
C PRO A 474 31.60 28.88 -8.44
N VAL A 475 32.16 30.03 -8.09
CA VAL A 475 33.59 30.21 -7.96
C VAL A 475 33.98 30.54 -6.52
N LYS A 476 35.18 30.10 -6.12
CA LYS A 476 35.71 30.28 -4.77
C LYS A 476 37.02 31.04 -4.82
N ILE A 477 37.13 32.10 -4.03
CA ILE A 477 38.37 32.82 -3.85
C ILE A 477 39.21 32.13 -2.77
N VAL A 478 40.42 31.75 -3.11
CA VAL A 478 41.42 31.24 -2.16
C VAL A 478 42.54 32.26 -2.09
N ALA A 479 42.76 32.89 -0.92
CA ALA A 479 43.77 33.90 -0.72
C ALA A 479 44.66 33.56 0.47
N TYR A 480 45.96 33.51 0.25
CA TYR A 480 46.91 33.16 1.30
C TYR A 480 48.24 33.89 1.13
N CYS A 481 48.93 34.09 2.23
CA CYS A 481 50.26 34.64 2.29
C CYS A 481 51.29 33.56 2.59
N ASN A 482 52.43 33.59 1.93
CA ASN A 482 53.54 32.72 2.22
C ASN A 482 54.73 33.50 2.85
N ASP A 483 55.07 33.16 4.07
CA ASP A 483 56.08 33.89 4.83
C ASP A 483 57.52 33.51 4.40
N SER A 484 57.70 32.40 3.68
CA SER A 484 59.05 31.95 3.23
C SER A 484 59.61 32.85 2.09
N ASP A 485 58.71 33.39 1.23
CA ASP A 485 59.09 34.23 0.06
C ASP A 485 58.46 35.61 0.10
N ASN A 486 57.72 35.95 1.17
CA ASN A 486 57.00 37.19 1.36
C ASN A 486 56.05 37.48 0.19
N SER A 487 55.22 36.51 -0.13
CA SER A 487 54.20 36.65 -1.20
C SER A 487 52.80 36.56 -0.73
N ILE A 488 51.89 37.14 -1.51
CA ILE A 488 50.44 36.88 -1.44
C ILE A 488 50.03 36.25 -2.76
N THR A 489 49.29 35.14 -2.66
CA THR A 489 48.65 34.44 -3.77
C THR A 489 47.16 34.53 -3.64
N VAL A 490 46.52 34.82 -4.76
CA VAL A 490 45.04 34.71 -4.90
C VAL A 490 44.77 33.74 -6.04
N GLU A 491 43.92 32.80 -5.77
CA GLU A 491 43.43 31.81 -6.74
C GLU A 491 41.92 31.90 -6.85
N ILE A 492 41.38 31.74 -8.04
CA ILE A 492 39.96 31.56 -8.31
C ILE A 492 39.77 30.12 -8.71
N TRP A 493 39.03 29.38 -7.89
CA TRP A 493 38.64 28.00 -8.13
C TRP A 493 37.20 27.92 -8.60
N GLY A 494 36.91 27.05 -9.56
CA GLY A 494 35.58 26.85 -10.13
C GLY A 494 35.54 25.61 -11.00
N THR A 495 34.75 25.65 -12.07
CA THR A 495 34.63 24.58 -13.06
C THR A 495 35.11 25.10 -14.42
N ASP A 496 36.11 24.46 -14.98
CA ASP A 496 36.53 24.67 -16.35
C ASP A 496 35.69 23.78 -17.28
N VAL A 497 34.87 24.40 -18.14
CA VAL A 497 33.93 23.69 -19.02
C VAL A 497 34.48 23.57 -20.47
N ASP A 498 35.43 24.40 -20.87
CA ASP A 498 35.88 24.50 -22.28
C ASP A 498 37.41 24.49 -22.47
N GLY A 499 38.18 24.46 -21.37
CA GLY A 499 39.63 24.47 -21.41
C GLY A 499 40.21 25.81 -21.90
N SER A 500 39.45 26.87 -21.90
CA SER A 500 39.89 28.20 -22.30
C SER A 500 40.80 28.83 -21.25
N TYR A 501 41.82 29.55 -21.68
CA TYR A 501 42.75 30.27 -20.79
C TYR A 501 43.04 31.68 -21.30
N VAL A 502 43.44 32.54 -20.38
CA VAL A 502 43.83 33.92 -20.66
C VAL A 502 45.28 34.13 -20.30
N GLU A 503 46.00 34.86 -21.15
CA GLU A 503 47.31 35.39 -20.86
C GLU A 503 47.22 36.91 -20.68
N LEU A 504 47.77 37.40 -19.57
CA LEU A 504 47.86 38.85 -19.31
C LEU A 504 49.14 39.41 -19.92
N THR A 505 48.97 40.35 -20.84
CA THR A 505 50.09 41.11 -21.47
C THR A 505 50.01 42.57 -21.06
N SER A 506 51.16 43.27 -20.86
CA SER A 506 51.25 44.65 -20.47
C SER A 506 52.15 45.47 -21.41
#